data_1971551711f98f60480c4344f1e634dc
#
_entry.id   1971551711f98f60480c4344f1e634dc
#
_cell.length_a   1.000
_cell.length_b   1.000
_cell.length_c   1.000
_cell.angle_alpha   90.00
_cell.angle_beta   90.00
_cell.angle_gamma   90.00
#
_symmetry.space_group_name_H-M   'P 1'
#
loop_
_entity.id
_entity.type
_entity.pdbx_description
1 polymer ?
#
loop_
_entity_poly.entity_id
_entity_poly.type
_entity_poly.pdbx_seq_one_letter_code
_entity_poly.pdbx_strand_id
1 'polypeptide(L)'
;HRVEEVLVEGGKAVGVAGVVLEEDPKPRGAPTSRKAVGGFRFLAQAVVLATGGIGANLDLVRRHWPARMGRPPKRMLSGVPDHVDGSGLFLAERAGARLVNLDRMWHYPEGVENHTPIWTGHGIRILPGPSPLWVDATGKRLPPPLFPGFDALETLRYLRSTGFDWSWFILDLATLKKEFALSGSEQNPDLTGKSWLGVVRNRLLGPAAPVRAFLERGKDFLVAQDLSELMRKMEALARGGLDPGRLDREVKARDRELLNPIAKDGRVLMA
;
A
#
# COMPACT_ATOMS: atom_id res chain seq x y z
N HIS A 1 13.62 -12.53 -19.94
CA HIS A 1 12.91 -13.78 -20.21
C HIS A 1 11.53 -13.75 -19.58
N ARG A 2 10.53 -14.23 -20.30
CA ARG A 2 9.18 -14.46 -19.76
C ARG A 2 8.86 -15.94 -19.88
N VAL A 3 8.65 -16.61 -18.75
CA VAL A 3 8.21 -17.99 -18.72
C VAL A 3 6.73 -18.06 -19.12
N GLU A 4 6.39 -18.96 -20.04
CA GLU A 4 5.03 -19.15 -20.53
C GLU A 4 4.52 -20.57 -20.27
N GLU A 5 5.43 -21.50 -19.95
CA GLU A 5 5.11 -22.90 -19.69
C GLU A 5 6.06 -23.50 -18.63
N VAL A 6 5.49 -24.34 -17.77
CA VAL A 6 6.25 -25.31 -16.96
C VAL A 6 6.19 -26.64 -17.70
N LEU A 7 7.33 -27.19 -18.06
CA LEU A 7 7.45 -28.44 -18.79
C LEU A 7 7.17 -29.60 -17.82
N VAL A 8 6.24 -30.46 -18.19
CA VAL A 8 5.84 -31.63 -17.37
C VAL A 8 6.01 -32.90 -18.20
N GLU A 9 6.76 -33.88 -17.68
CA GLU A 9 6.96 -35.21 -18.26
C GLU A 9 6.74 -36.28 -17.20
N GLY A 10 5.91 -37.25 -17.47
CA GLY A 10 5.58 -38.29 -16.49
C GLY A 10 5.01 -37.78 -15.17
N GLY A 11 4.27 -36.66 -15.19
CA GLY A 11 3.70 -36.05 -13.98
C GLY A 11 4.72 -35.26 -13.13
N LYS A 12 5.94 -35.02 -13.63
CA LYS A 12 7.00 -34.26 -12.93
C LYS A 12 7.35 -33.01 -13.71
N ALA A 13 7.54 -31.90 -13.00
CA ALA A 13 8.09 -30.69 -13.59
C ALA A 13 9.57 -30.91 -13.93
N VAL A 14 9.92 -30.79 -15.23
CA VAL A 14 11.27 -31.07 -15.77
C VAL A 14 11.95 -29.82 -16.34
N GLY A 15 11.30 -28.67 -16.25
CA GLY A 15 11.89 -27.42 -16.75
C GLY A 15 10.84 -26.34 -17.00
N VAL A 16 11.28 -25.31 -17.73
CA VAL A 16 10.44 -24.18 -18.15
C VAL A 16 10.75 -23.80 -19.60
N ALA A 17 9.74 -23.28 -20.31
CA ALA A 17 9.88 -22.69 -21.62
C ALA A 17 9.23 -21.31 -21.68
N GLY A 18 9.61 -20.51 -22.67
CA GLY A 18 9.06 -19.19 -22.85
C GLY A 18 9.82 -18.38 -23.88
N VAL A 19 9.71 -17.07 -23.80
CA VAL A 19 10.29 -16.14 -24.75
C VAL A 19 11.37 -15.26 -24.13
N VAL A 20 12.38 -14.97 -24.93
CA VAL A 20 13.39 -13.95 -24.65
C VAL A 20 12.76 -12.61 -25.04
N LEU A 21 12.73 -11.67 -24.13
CA LEU A 21 12.24 -10.32 -24.39
C LEU A 21 13.40 -9.42 -24.86
N GLU A 22 13.07 -8.48 -25.73
CA GLU A 22 13.95 -7.40 -26.13
C GLU A 22 14.48 -6.66 -24.89
N GLU A 23 15.76 -6.28 -24.90
CA GLU A 23 16.33 -5.45 -23.83
C GLU A 23 15.68 -4.07 -23.84
N ASP A 24 15.36 -3.57 -22.66
CA ASP A 24 14.71 -2.27 -22.47
C ASP A 24 15.39 -1.54 -21.29
N PRO A 25 15.98 -0.35 -21.52
CA PRO A 25 16.73 0.38 -20.51
C PRO A 25 15.85 1.12 -19.51
N LYS A 26 14.53 0.95 -19.58
CA LYS A 26 13.60 1.62 -18.69
C LYS A 26 13.84 1.28 -17.21
N PRO A 27 13.56 2.21 -16.31
CA PRO A 27 13.73 1.98 -14.90
C PRO A 27 12.81 0.84 -14.41
N ARG A 28 13.24 0.19 -13.33
CA ARG A 28 12.51 -0.92 -12.71
C ARG A 28 11.06 -0.55 -12.45
N GLY A 29 10.14 -1.43 -12.85
CA GLY A 29 8.70 -1.26 -12.64
C GLY A 29 7.99 -0.54 -13.79
N ALA A 30 8.72 0.21 -14.63
CA ALA A 30 8.13 0.85 -15.81
C ALA A 30 7.71 -0.18 -16.87
N PRO A 31 6.61 0.07 -17.59
CA PRO A 31 6.19 -0.78 -18.69
C PRO A 31 7.28 -0.85 -19.78
N THR A 32 7.66 -2.06 -20.17
CA THR A 32 8.63 -2.31 -21.27
C THR A 32 7.89 -2.68 -22.55
N SER A 33 8.61 -2.78 -23.68
CA SER A 33 8.05 -3.23 -24.95
C SER A 33 7.46 -4.63 -24.86
N ARG A 34 8.03 -5.49 -23.99
CA ARG A 34 7.69 -6.92 -23.85
C ARG A 34 7.73 -7.70 -25.17
N LYS A 35 8.40 -7.16 -26.19
CA LYS A 35 8.52 -7.76 -27.50
C LYS A 35 9.39 -9.02 -27.42
N ALA A 36 8.88 -10.13 -27.90
CA ALA A 36 9.61 -11.37 -27.99
C ALA A 36 10.61 -11.30 -29.15
N VAL A 37 11.87 -11.61 -28.87
CA VAL A 37 12.97 -11.65 -29.87
C VAL A 37 13.53 -13.05 -30.05
N GLY A 38 13.09 -14.03 -29.26
CA GLY A 38 13.50 -15.43 -29.37
C GLY A 38 12.73 -16.30 -28.38
N GLY A 39 12.99 -17.61 -28.48
CA GLY A 39 12.45 -18.57 -27.52
C GLY A 39 13.55 -19.14 -26.62
N PHE A 40 13.17 -19.74 -25.51
CA PHE A 40 14.10 -20.52 -24.67
C PHE A 40 13.40 -21.74 -24.07
N ARG A 41 14.20 -22.74 -23.75
CA ARG A 41 13.80 -23.93 -23.00
C ARG A 41 14.91 -24.29 -22.02
N PHE A 42 14.61 -24.34 -20.74
CA PHE A 42 15.54 -24.73 -19.68
C PHE A 42 15.04 -26.00 -19.03
N LEU A 43 15.89 -27.00 -18.95
CA LEU A 43 15.62 -28.26 -18.24
C LEU A 43 16.19 -28.18 -16.82
N ALA A 44 15.46 -28.74 -15.87
CA ALA A 44 15.83 -28.75 -14.46
C ALA A 44 15.24 -29.97 -13.75
N GLN A 45 15.86 -30.37 -12.64
CA GLN A 45 15.36 -31.45 -11.78
C GLN A 45 14.14 -31.03 -10.95
N ALA A 46 13.98 -29.72 -10.73
CA ALA A 46 12.86 -29.13 -10.04
C ALA A 46 12.62 -27.70 -10.52
N VAL A 47 11.39 -27.22 -10.40
CA VAL A 47 10.99 -25.84 -10.72
C VAL A 47 10.40 -25.18 -9.48
N VAL A 48 10.96 -24.05 -9.07
CA VAL A 48 10.44 -23.23 -7.99
C VAL A 48 9.79 -21.97 -8.58
N LEU A 49 8.48 -21.79 -8.35
CA LEU A 49 7.74 -20.61 -8.79
C LEU A 49 7.71 -19.57 -7.64
N ALA A 50 8.44 -18.48 -7.83
CA ALA A 50 8.54 -17.36 -6.88
C ALA A 50 8.22 -16.03 -7.60
N THR A 51 7.13 -16.02 -8.39
CA THR A 51 6.79 -14.97 -9.36
C THR A 51 5.93 -13.84 -8.78
N GLY A 52 5.77 -13.79 -7.47
CA GLY A 52 4.93 -12.81 -6.79
C GLY A 52 3.44 -13.21 -6.77
N GLY A 53 2.60 -12.23 -6.50
CA GLY A 53 1.16 -12.43 -6.30
C GLY A 53 0.31 -11.90 -7.45
N ILE A 54 -0.86 -11.36 -7.08
CA ILE A 54 -1.93 -10.91 -8.00
C ILE A 54 -2.22 -9.41 -7.91
N GLY A 55 -1.38 -8.64 -7.19
CA GLY A 55 -1.70 -7.27 -6.77
C GLY A 55 -1.95 -6.27 -7.89
N ALA A 56 -1.41 -6.50 -9.10
CA ALA A 56 -1.69 -5.68 -10.27
C ALA A 56 -2.97 -6.09 -11.02
N ASN A 57 -3.47 -7.32 -10.81
CA ASN A 57 -4.70 -7.82 -11.42
C ASN A 57 -5.87 -7.61 -10.46
N LEU A 58 -6.42 -6.39 -10.45
CA LEU A 58 -7.50 -6.02 -9.53
C LEU A 58 -8.79 -6.83 -9.75
N ASP A 59 -9.02 -7.36 -10.94
CA ASP A 59 -10.17 -8.24 -11.20
C ASP A 59 -9.97 -9.61 -10.55
N LEU A 60 -8.75 -10.13 -10.59
CA LEU A 60 -8.41 -11.34 -9.87
C LEU A 60 -8.45 -11.13 -8.34
N VAL A 61 -8.00 -9.97 -7.87
CA VAL A 61 -8.15 -9.57 -6.46
C VAL A 61 -9.62 -9.55 -6.05
N ARG A 62 -10.51 -8.94 -6.85
CA ARG A 62 -11.95 -8.91 -6.56
C ARG A 62 -12.58 -10.30 -6.60
N ARG A 63 -12.18 -11.14 -7.56
CA ARG A 63 -12.68 -12.53 -7.68
C ARG A 63 -12.38 -13.36 -6.45
N HIS A 64 -11.21 -13.19 -5.87
CA HIS A 64 -10.75 -13.92 -4.68
C HIS A 64 -10.89 -13.10 -3.40
N TRP A 65 -11.64 -12.00 -3.42
CA TRP A 65 -11.81 -11.15 -2.25
C TRP A 65 -12.39 -11.97 -1.07
N PRO A 66 -11.78 -11.86 0.12
CA PRO A 66 -12.22 -12.64 1.27
C PRO A 66 -13.64 -12.26 1.70
N ALA A 67 -14.58 -13.20 1.71
CA ALA A 67 -15.97 -12.95 2.11
C ALA A 67 -16.08 -12.34 3.51
N ARG A 68 -15.18 -12.71 4.43
CA ARG A 68 -15.10 -12.15 5.80
C ARG A 68 -14.81 -10.65 5.85
N MET A 69 -14.29 -10.06 4.77
CA MET A 69 -13.98 -8.63 4.65
C MET A 69 -15.14 -7.81 4.05
N GLY A 70 -16.29 -8.45 3.81
CA GLY A 70 -17.42 -7.80 3.15
C GLY A 70 -17.18 -7.57 1.66
N ARG A 71 -17.81 -6.54 1.09
CA ARG A 71 -17.63 -6.20 -0.33
C ARG A 71 -16.25 -5.59 -0.59
N PRO A 72 -15.60 -5.91 -1.72
CA PRO A 72 -14.35 -5.26 -2.08
C PRO A 72 -14.54 -3.74 -2.27
N PRO A 73 -13.52 -2.92 -2.01
CA PRO A 73 -13.55 -1.49 -2.31
C PRO A 73 -13.82 -1.24 -3.80
N LYS A 74 -14.56 -0.18 -4.11
CA LYS A 74 -14.77 0.25 -5.51
C LYS A 74 -13.45 0.69 -6.15
N ARG A 75 -12.66 1.46 -5.39
CA ARG A 75 -11.32 1.90 -5.79
C ARG A 75 -10.28 1.15 -4.97
N MET A 76 -9.32 0.57 -5.67
CA MET A 76 -8.12 -0.05 -5.09
C MET A 76 -6.89 0.49 -5.81
N LEU A 77 -5.79 0.61 -5.08
CA LEU A 77 -4.49 1.00 -5.63
C LEU A 77 -3.58 -0.22 -5.69
N SER A 78 -2.68 -0.25 -6.67
CA SER A 78 -1.68 -1.30 -6.82
C SER A 78 -0.32 -0.81 -6.29
N GLY A 79 0.18 -1.46 -5.25
CA GLY A 79 1.54 -1.25 -4.74
C GLY A 79 2.62 -2.03 -5.49
N VAL A 80 2.26 -2.68 -6.62
CA VAL A 80 3.15 -3.52 -7.41
C VAL A 80 3.00 -3.24 -8.91
N PRO A 81 4.07 -3.44 -9.72
CA PRO A 81 4.04 -3.24 -11.17
C PRO A 81 3.06 -4.17 -11.89
N ASP A 82 2.61 -3.76 -13.08
CA ASP A 82 1.59 -4.45 -13.90
C ASP A 82 1.90 -5.93 -14.19
N HIS A 83 3.17 -6.34 -14.16
CA HIS A 83 3.56 -7.74 -14.38
C HIS A 83 3.34 -8.66 -13.16
N VAL A 84 2.95 -8.13 -12.00
CA VAL A 84 2.56 -8.91 -10.83
C VAL A 84 1.07 -9.23 -10.92
N ASP A 85 0.69 -9.95 -11.95
CA ASP A 85 -0.67 -10.14 -12.46
C ASP A 85 -1.29 -11.50 -12.14
N GLY A 86 -0.53 -12.38 -11.45
CA GLY A 86 -0.96 -13.74 -11.14
C GLY A 86 -0.62 -14.78 -12.21
N SER A 87 0.08 -14.41 -13.29
CA SER A 87 0.46 -15.35 -14.36
C SER A 87 1.19 -16.59 -13.85
N GLY A 88 2.02 -16.45 -12.81
CA GLY A 88 2.69 -17.58 -12.17
C GLY A 88 1.74 -18.59 -11.51
N LEU A 89 0.60 -18.14 -10.97
CA LEU A 89 -0.42 -19.05 -10.42
C LEU A 89 -1.05 -19.88 -11.53
N PHE A 90 -1.36 -19.26 -12.69
CA PHE A 90 -1.91 -19.97 -13.84
C PHE A 90 -0.89 -20.96 -14.46
N LEU A 91 0.40 -20.62 -14.43
CA LEU A 91 1.47 -21.54 -14.83
C LEU A 91 1.50 -22.76 -13.92
N ALA A 92 1.43 -22.56 -12.60
CA ALA A 92 1.40 -23.64 -11.63
C ALA A 92 0.19 -24.55 -11.82
N GLU A 93 -1.00 -23.98 -11.98
CA GLU A 93 -2.25 -24.72 -12.16
C GLU A 93 -2.23 -25.58 -13.44
N ARG A 94 -1.78 -24.98 -14.57
CA ARG A 94 -1.61 -25.74 -15.82
C ARG A 94 -0.60 -26.88 -15.72
N ALA A 95 0.40 -26.72 -14.86
CA ALA A 95 1.38 -27.79 -14.57
C ALA A 95 0.84 -28.84 -13.56
N GLY A 96 -0.45 -28.76 -13.16
CA GLY A 96 -1.08 -29.72 -12.25
C GLY A 96 -0.95 -29.37 -10.77
N ALA A 97 -0.42 -28.21 -10.40
CA ALA A 97 -0.37 -27.80 -9.01
C ALA A 97 -1.76 -27.41 -8.48
N ARG A 98 -2.02 -27.78 -7.23
CA ARG A 98 -3.23 -27.36 -6.53
C ARG A 98 -3.04 -25.99 -5.91
N LEU A 99 -3.86 -25.03 -6.32
CA LEU A 99 -3.91 -23.72 -5.69
C LEU A 99 -4.81 -23.76 -4.43
N VAL A 100 -4.32 -23.19 -3.34
CA VAL A 100 -5.04 -23.13 -2.07
C VAL A 100 -4.98 -21.72 -1.48
N ASN A 101 -5.95 -21.38 -0.62
CA ASN A 101 -5.95 -20.11 0.12
C ASN A 101 -5.89 -18.86 -0.78
N LEU A 102 -6.53 -18.88 -1.94
CA LEU A 102 -6.53 -17.74 -2.88
C LEU A 102 -7.17 -16.47 -2.30
N ASP A 103 -7.93 -16.61 -1.21
CA ASP A 103 -8.50 -15.51 -0.43
C ASP A 103 -7.53 -14.94 0.64
N ARG A 104 -6.32 -15.50 0.77
CA ARG A 104 -5.29 -15.05 1.70
C ARG A 104 -4.41 -14.00 1.03
N MET A 105 -4.87 -12.76 1.04
CA MET A 105 -4.21 -11.63 0.42
C MET A 105 -3.63 -10.69 1.47
N TRP A 106 -2.54 -10.01 1.12
CA TRP A 106 -1.94 -9.01 1.96
C TRP A 106 -2.38 -7.62 1.51
N HIS A 107 -3.32 -7.04 2.22
CA HIS A 107 -3.83 -5.70 1.99
C HIS A 107 -3.28 -4.71 2.99
N TYR A 108 -3.16 -3.45 2.55
CA TYR A 108 -2.82 -2.33 3.40
C TYR A 108 -3.93 -1.27 3.33
N PRO A 109 -4.51 -0.86 4.49
CA PRO A 109 -5.50 0.23 4.51
C PRO A 109 -4.86 1.62 4.35
N GLU A 110 -3.52 1.73 4.43
CA GLU A 110 -2.77 2.99 4.41
C GLU A 110 -2.28 3.36 2.99
N GLY A 111 -3.05 3.07 1.95
CA GLY A 111 -2.68 3.37 0.56
C GLY A 111 -3.05 4.79 0.13
N VAL A 112 -2.14 5.48 -0.56
CA VAL A 112 -2.35 6.78 -1.21
C VAL A 112 -1.94 6.72 -2.67
N GLU A 113 -2.55 7.57 -3.52
CA GLU A 113 -2.19 7.65 -4.94
C GLU A 113 -0.79 8.25 -5.13
N ASN A 114 0.06 7.57 -5.90
CA ASN A 114 1.36 8.13 -6.25
C ASN A 114 1.19 9.33 -7.20
N HIS A 115 1.74 10.48 -6.82
CA HIS A 115 1.71 11.69 -7.66
C HIS A 115 2.55 11.56 -8.95
N THR A 116 3.44 10.57 -9.02
CA THR A 116 4.29 10.25 -10.18
C THR A 116 4.16 8.74 -10.48
N PRO A 117 3.02 8.29 -11.02
CA PRO A 117 2.77 6.86 -11.20
C PRO A 117 3.73 6.26 -12.22
N ILE A 118 4.27 5.08 -11.92
CA ILE A 118 5.13 4.29 -12.81
C ILE A 118 4.30 3.23 -13.56
N TRP A 119 3.19 2.77 -12.94
CA TRP A 119 2.23 1.82 -13.53
C TRP A 119 0.80 2.25 -13.25
N THR A 120 -0.15 1.57 -13.84
CA THR A 120 -1.58 1.87 -13.70
C THR A 120 -2.04 1.69 -12.25
N GLY A 121 -2.71 2.72 -11.69
CA GLY A 121 -3.21 2.69 -10.32
C GLY A 121 -2.11 2.60 -9.25
N HIS A 122 -0.90 3.10 -9.55
CA HIS A 122 0.24 3.06 -8.64
C HIS A 122 -0.09 3.71 -7.30
N GLY A 123 -0.17 2.88 -6.27
CA GLY A 123 -0.36 3.28 -4.89
C GLY A 123 0.92 3.18 -4.07
N ILE A 124 1.10 4.13 -3.17
CA ILE A 124 2.16 4.11 -2.17
C ILE A 124 1.53 3.82 -0.81
N ARG A 125 2.13 2.94 -0.04
CA ARG A 125 1.77 2.77 1.36
C ARG A 125 2.46 3.83 2.19
N ILE A 126 1.68 4.60 2.95
CA ILE A 126 2.22 5.48 4.00
C ILE A 126 2.53 4.66 5.25
N LEU A 127 3.57 5.07 5.95
CA LEU A 127 3.98 4.57 7.26
C LEU A 127 3.88 5.75 8.23
N PRO A 128 2.68 6.03 8.76
CA PRO A 128 2.42 7.28 9.45
C PRO A 128 3.05 7.35 10.85
N GLY A 129 3.55 6.24 11.38
CA GLY A 129 3.96 6.10 12.77
C GLY A 129 2.77 5.85 13.71
N PRO A 130 3.00 5.66 15.01
CA PRO A 130 1.95 5.36 15.98
C PRO A 130 1.14 6.58 16.44
N SER A 131 1.73 7.78 16.38
CA SER A 131 1.16 9.00 16.98
C SER A 131 0.02 9.67 16.19
N PRO A 132 -0.13 9.55 14.86
CA PRO A 132 -1.22 10.18 14.12
C PRO A 132 -2.60 9.76 14.61
N LEU A 133 -3.55 10.70 14.60
CA LEU A 133 -4.94 10.40 14.84
C LEU A 133 -5.54 9.73 13.58
N TRP A 134 -5.92 8.46 13.70
CA TRP A 134 -6.58 7.73 12.62
C TRP A 134 -8.09 7.74 12.80
N VAL A 135 -8.79 8.31 11.83
CA VAL A 135 -10.25 8.37 11.82
C VAL A 135 -10.82 7.74 10.55
N ASP A 136 -12.03 7.21 10.65
CA ASP A 136 -12.78 6.74 9.48
C ASP A 136 -13.23 7.90 8.57
N ALA A 137 -13.90 7.59 7.48
CA ALA A 137 -14.39 8.60 6.53
C ALA A 137 -15.30 9.64 7.17
N THR A 138 -16.00 9.29 8.25
CA THR A 138 -16.94 10.19 8.96
C THR A 138 -16.27 11.08 9.99
N GLY A 139 -14.97 10.94 10.20
CA GLY A 139 -14.22 11.68 11.23
C GLY A 139 -14.26 11.02 12.61
N LYS A 140 -14.78 9.80 12.74
CA LYS A 140 -14.78 9.04 14.00
C LYS A 140 -13.44 8.33 14.17
N ARG A 141 -12.81 8.47 15.32
CA ARG A 141 -11.58 7.75 15.67
C ARG A 141 -11.79 6.24 15.61
N LEU A 142 -10.83 5.52 15.04
CA LEU A 142 -10.87 4.06 15.00
C LEU A 142 -10.89 3.50 16.43
N PRO A 143 -11.69 2.44 16.69
CA PRO A 143 -11.76 1.84 18.02
C PRO A 143 -10.46 1.12 18.39
N PRO A 144 -10.13 0.99 19.70
CA PRO A 144 -9.02 0.13 20.11
C PRO A 144 -9.26 -1.33 19.70
N PRO A 145 -8.22 -2.10 19.34
CA PRO A 145 -6.83 -1.73 19.32
C PRO A 145 -6.35 -1.24 17.93
N LEU A 146 -7.24 -0.70 17.10
CA LEU A 146 -6.93 -0.28 15.74
C LEU A 146 -6.15 1.03 15.76
N PHE A 147 -4.84 0.93 15.65
CA PHE A 147 -3.93 2.06 15.50
C PHE A 147 -2.92 1.77 14.37
N PRO A 148 -2.23 2.80 13.85
CA PRO A 148 -1.36 2.63 12.70
C PRO A 148 -0.31 1.52 12.89
N GLY A 149 -0.26 0.57 11.93
CA GLY A 149 0.73 -0.50 11.92
C GLY A 149 0.45 -1.71 12.82
N PHE A 150 -0.67 -1.74 13.55
CA PHE A 150 -0.99 -2.86 14.44
C PHE A 150 -1.64 -4.05 13.70
N ASP A 151 -2.87 -3.91 13.25
CA ASP A 151 -3.62 -4.98 12.57
C ASP A 151 -4.28 -4.45 11.30
N ALA A 152 -3.60 -4.69 10.18
CA ALA A 152 -4.08 -4.23 8.88
C ALA A 152 -5.40 -4.91 8.46
N LEU A 153 -5.61 -6.18 8.82
CA LEU A 153 -6.80 -6.92 8.40
C LEU A 153 -8.04 -6.51 9.20
N GLU A 154 -7.94 -6.42 10.53
CA GLU A 154 -9.05 -5.94 11.36
C GLU A 154 -9.36 -4.47 11.07
N THR A 155 -8.33 -3.65 10.84
CA THR A 155 -8.54 -2.26 10.44
C THR A 155 -9.29 -2.18 9.11
N LEU A 156 -8.87 -2.94 8.11
CA LEU A 156 -9.56 -2.97 6.81
C LEU A 156 -11.01 -3.46 6.97
N ARG A 157 -11.23 -4.50 7.77
CA ARG A 157 -12.58 -5.01 8.08
C ARG A 157 -13.46 -3.95 8.73
N TYR A 158 -12.94 -3.23 9.72
CA TYR A 158 -13.65 -2.11 10.35
C TYR A 158 -13.99 -1.04 9.31
N LEU A 159 -13.01 -0.56 8.55
CA LEU A 159 -13.23 0.46 7.52
C LEU A 159 -14.27 0.00 6.49
N ARG A 160 -14.24 -1.26 6.05
CA ARG A 160 -15.26 -1.80 5.15
C ARG A 160 -16.67 -1.82 5.76
N SER A 161 -16.79 -2.02 7.08
CA SER A 161 -18.08 -1.99 7.77
C SER A 161 -18.69 -0.59 7.83
N THR A 162 -17.91 0.48 7.67
CA THR A 162 -18.40 1.86 7.63
C THR A 162 -19.15 2.21 6.34
N GLY A 163 -19.01 1.41 5.29
CA GLY A 163 -19.58 1.67 3.97
C GLY A 163 -18.75 2.59 3.08
N PHE A 164 -17.63 3.11 3.58
CA PHE A 164 -16.70 3.97 2.84
C PHE A 164 -15.43 3.21 2.39
N ASP A 165 -14.75 3.76 1.39
CA ASP A 165 -13.53 3.19 0.80
C ASP A 165 -12.25 3.93 1.23
N TRP A 166 -12.35 4.86 2.20
CA TRP A 166 -11.23 5.68 2.67
C TRP A 166 -11.31 5.95 4.17
N SER A 167 -10.19 6.42 4.70
CA SER A 167 -10.00 6.89 6.07
C SER A 167 -8.99 8.03 6.07
N TRP A 168 -8.78 8.68 7.22
CA TRP A 168 -7.93 9.84 7.33
C TRP A 168 -6.89 9.67 8.43
N PHE A 169 -5.65 10.01 8.13
CA PHE A 169 -4.60 10.25 9.12
C PHE A 169 -4.43 11.74 9.34
N ILE A 170 -4.58 12.19 10.58
CA ILE A 170 -4.43 13.59 10.98
C ILE A 170 -3.20 13.69 11.87
N LEU A 171 -2.27 14.54 11.48
CA LEU A 171 -1.00 14.73 12.16
C LEU A 171 -0.49 16.15 11.92
N ASP A 172 0.32 16.65 12.83
CA ASP A 172 1.04 17.90 12.66
C ASP A 172 2.41 17.67 12.00
N LEU A 173 3.08 18.79 11.67
CA LEU A 173 4.40 18.72 11.05
C LEU A 173 5.48 18.14 11.98
N ALA A 174 5.33 18.25 13.29
CA ALA A 174 6.30 17.71 14.25
C ALA A 174 6.25 16.16 14.22
N THR A 175 5.05 15.58 14.30
CA THR A 175 4.82 14.15 14.17
C THR A 175 5.27 13.65 12.79
N LEU A 176 4.93 14.36 11.71
CA LEU A 176 5.34 14.00 10.37
C LEU A 176 6.85 13.92 10.22
N LYS A 177 7.58 14.90 10.74
CA LYS A 177 9.06 14.91 10.71
C LYS A 177 9.67 13.76 11.48
N LYS A 178 9.08 13.39 12.60
CA LYS A 178 9.61 12.38 13.53
C LYS A 178 9.31 10.95 13.11
N GLU A 179 8.11 10.69 12.62
CA GLU A 179 7.57 9.33 12.52
C GLU A 179 7.17 8.91 11.11
N PHE A 180 6.83 9.87 10.24
CA PHE A 180 6.23 9.57 8.94
C PHE A 180 7.26 9.12 7.91
N ALA A 181 6.92 8.05 7.19
CA ALA A 181 7.71 7.55 6.08
C ALA A 181 6.80 7.04 4.94
N LEU A 182 7.40 6.77 3.80
CA LEU A 182 6.75 6.17 2.64
C LEU A 182 7.38 4.80 2.36
N SER A 183 6.57 3.84 1.95
CA SER A 183 7.03 2.53 1.49
C SER A 183 7.37 2.59 -0.01
N GLY A 184 8.26 1.69 -0.44
CA GLY A 184 8.67 1.57 -1.83
C GLY A 184 10.12 2.01 -2.07
N SER A 185 10.80 1.30 -2.98
CA SER A 185 12.21 1.58 -3.32
C SER A 185 12.38 2.93 -4.03
N GLU A 186 11.39 3.30 -4.81
CA GLU A 186 11.32 4.57 -5.55
C GLU A 186 11.11 5.78 -4.61
N GLN A 187 10.52 5.56 -3.44
CA GLN A 187 10.33 6.58 -2.42
C GLN A 187 11.48 6.67 -1.40
N ASN A 188 12.43 5.74 -1.47
CA ASN A 188 13.56 5.67 -0.55
C ASN A 188 14.89 5.54 -1.33
N PRO A 189 15.24 6.53 -2.17
CA PRO A 189 16.43 6.44 -3.01
C PRO A 189 17.74 6.41 -2.22
N ASP A 190 17.77 6.99 -1.02
CA ASP A 190 18.89 6.95 -0.07
C ASP A 190 19.14 5.54 0.48
N LEU A 191 18.08 4.84 0.87
CA LEU A 191 18.17 3.43 1.31
C LEU A 191 18.50 2.51 0.14
N THR A 192 17.84 2.68 -0.99
CA THR A 192 18.05 1.88 -2.20
C THR A 192 19.45 2.06 -2.76
N GLY A 193 19.96 3.30 -2.74
CA GLY A 193 21.33 3.66 -3.15
C GLY A 193 22.39 3.42 -2.07
N LYS A 194 22.03 2.86 -0.91
CA LYS A 194 22.93 2.60 0.24
C LYS A 194 23.69 3.85 0.70
N SER A 195 23.08 5.05 0.58
CA SER A 195 23.67 6.33 0.97
C SER A 195 23.39 6.63 2.45
N TRP A 196 24.26 6.19 3.34
CA TRP A 196 24.10 6.46 4.78
C TRP A 196 24.12 7.96 5.14
N LEU A 197 24.89 8.77 4.42
CA LEU A 197 24.89 10.24 4.57
C LEU A 197 23.55 10.85 4.18
N GLY A 198 22.90 10.32 3.14
CA GLY A 198 21.54 10.70 2.76
C GLY A 198 20.52 10.39 3.85
N VAL A 199 20.61 9.21 4.46
CA VAL A 199 19.73 8.80 5.56
C VAL A 199 19.88 9.73 6.78
N VAL A 200 21.12 10.01 7.20
CA VAL A 200 21.40 10.91 8.33
C VAL A 200 20.89 12.32 8.05
N ARG A 201 21.19 12.87 6.87
CA ARG A 201 20.71 14.19 6.46
C ARG A 201 19.18 14.30 6.47
N ASN A 202 18.49 13.29 5.92
CA ASN A 202 17.03 13.29 5.85
C ASN A 202 16.39 13.19 7.24
N ARG A 203 17.03 12.55 8.20
CA ARG A 203 16.55 12.48 9.59
C ARG A 203 16.80 13.77 10.39
N LEU A 204 17.88 14.50 10.10
CA LEU A 204 18.24 15.72 10.85
C LEU A 204 17.58 16.99 10.31
N LEU A 205 17.37 17.09 9.00
CA LEU A 205 16.96 18.33 8.32
C LEU A 205 15.46 18.44 8.01
N GLY A 206 14.63 17.56 8.53
CA GLY A 206 13.17 17.60 8.36
C GLY A 206 12.64 16.40 7.54
N PRO A 207 11.42 16.49 6.98
CA PRO A 207 10.86 15.38 6.22
C PRO A 207 11.75 15.02 5.03
N ALA A 208 11.91 13.74 4.76
CA ALA A 208 12.64 13.26 3.58
C ALA A 208 12.09 13.89 2.28
N ALA A 209 12.95 14.07 1.28
CA ALA A 209 12.56 14.71 0.03
C ALA A 209 11.31 14.08 -0.63
N PRO A 210 11.12 12.74 -0.66
CA PRO A 210 9.89 12.14 -1.17
C PRO A 210 8.66 12.55 -0.36
N VAL A 211 8.75 12.63 0.96
CA VAL A 211 7.63 13.06 1.82
C VAL A 211 7.25 14.52 1.51
N ARG A 212 8.24 15.42 1.35
CA ARG A 212 7.98 16.80 0.93
C ARG A 212 7.27 16.87 -0.42
N ALA A 213 7.71 16.04 -1.38
CA ALA A 213 7.06 15.98 -2.68
C ALA A 213 5.59 15.54 -2.60
N PHE A 214 5.24 14.64 -1.68
CA PHE A 214 3.84 14.29 -1.41
C PHE A 214 3.05 15.41 -0.73
N LEU A 215 3.65 16.18 0.19
CA LEU A 215 3.00 17.35 0.77
C LEU A 215 2.67 18.44 -0.28
N GLU A 216 3.50 18.57 -1.30
CA GLU A 216 3.35 19.57 -2.36
C GLU A 216 2.44 19.10 -3.51
N ARG A 217 2.49 17.81 -3.88
CA ARG A 217 1.90 17.27 -5.11
C ARG A 217 0.94 16.11 -4.89
N GLY A 218 0.91 15.51 -3.70
CA GLY A 218 0.05 14.37 -3.40
C GLY A 218 -1.42 14.78 -3.33
N LYS A 219 -2.27 14.20 -4.16
CA LYS A 219 -3.71 14.50 -4.19
C LYS A 219 -4.42 14.11 -2.90
N ASP A 220 -3.90 13.08 -2.23
CA ASP A 220 -4.45 12.55 -0.98
C ASP A 220 -3.78 13.19 0.26
N PHE A 221 -2.87 14.19 0.05
CA PHE A 221 -2.19 14.92 1.11
C PHE A 221 -2.78 16.33 1.23
N LEU A 222 -3.50 16.57 2.31
CA LEU A 222 -4.11 17.87 2.59
C LEU A 222 -3.28 18.63 3.62
N VAL A 223 -2.70 19.75 3.22
CA VAL A 223 -1.92 20.63 4.10
C VAL A 223 -2.74 21.87 4.44
N ALA A 224 -2.84 22.23 5.72
CA ALA A 224 -3.60 23.35 6.21
C ALA A 224 -2.88 24.03 7.39
N GLN A 225 -3.20 25.30 7.66
CA GLN A 225 -2.64 26.03 8.77
C GLN A 225 -3.38 25.74 10.09
N ASP A 226 -4.66 25.41 9.99
CA ASP A 226 -5.50 25.08 11.14
C ASP A 226 -6.49 23.95 10.83
N LEU A 227 -7.14 23.45 11.88
CA LEU A 227 -8.07 22.33 11.77
C LEU A 227 -9.31 22.69 10.93
N SER A 228 -9.79 23.93 10.99
CA SER A 228 -10.98 24.37 10.25
C SER A 228 -10.72 24.39 8.75
N GLU A 229 -9.55 24.88 8.33
CA GLU A 229 -9.10 24.81 6.95
C GLU A 229 -8.93 23.35 6.49
N LEU A 230 -8.32 22.50 7.34
CA LEU A 230 -8.13 21.09 7.04
C LEU A 230 -9.48 20.40 6.81
N MET A 231 -10.45 20.58 7.71
CA MET A 231 -11.77 20.00 7.59
C MET A 231 -12.48 20.42 6.29
N ARG A 232 -12.40 21.68 5.89
CA ARG A 232 -12.96 22.15 4.60
C ARG A 232 -12.32 21.44 3.39
N LYS A 233 -10.99 21.24 3.42
CA LYS A 233 -10.28 20.49 2.37
C LYS A 233 -10.67 19.01 2.35
N MET A 234 -10.84 18.40 3.53
CA MET A 234 -11.29 17.02 3.65
C MET A 234 -12.71 16.83 3.10
N GLU A 235 -13.65 17.72 3.42
CA GLU A 235 -15.01 17.68 2.88
C GLU A 235 -15.03 17.81 1.35
N ALA A 236 -14.25 18.73 0.80
CA ALA A 236 -14.12 18.92 -0.65
C ALA A 236 -13.58 17.67 -1.36
N LEU A 237 -12.58 17.01 -0.78
CA LEU A 237 -12.00 15.78 -1.34
C LEU A 237 -12.95 14.59 -1.17
N ALA A 238 -13.58 14.43 -0.02
CA ALA A 238 -14.48 13.32 0.30
C ALA A 238 -15.84 13.40 -0.41
N ARG A 239 -16.22 14.56 -0.93
CA ARG A 239 -17.53 14.81 -1.56
C ARG A 239 -18.71 14.39 -0.68
N GLY A 240 -18.58 14.64 0.63
CA GLY A 240 -19.55 14.25 1.65
C GLY A 240 -19.09 13.08 2.53
N GLY A 241 -19.84 12.83 3.59
CA GLY A 241 -19.58 11.74 4.55
C GLY A 241 -18.81 12.17 5.81
N LEU A 242 -18.00 13.23 5.76
CA LEU A 242 -17.32 13.78 6.94
C LEU A 242 -18.34 14.51 7.84
N ASP A 243 -18.24 14.31 9.15
CA ASP A 243 -18.87 15.13 10.18
C ASP A 243 -17.80 16.01 10.83
N PRO A 244 -17.68 17.30 10.44
CA PRO A 244 -16.66 18.19 10.98
C PRO A 244 -16.76 18.38 12.49
N GLY A 245 -17.98 18.42 13.03
CA GLY A 245 -18.20 18.56 14.46
C GLY A 245 -17.73 17.34 15.25
N ARG A 246 -17.89 16.14 14.69
CA ARG A 246 -17.33 14.92 15.27
C ARG A 246 -15.82 14.95 15.23
N LEU A 247 -15.23 15.27 14.09
CA LEU A 247 -13.78 15.32 13.95
C LEU A 247 -13.14 16.33 14.92
N ASP A 248 -13.71 17.51 15.06
CA ASP A 248 -13.26 18.51 16.04
C ASP A 248 -13.27 17.96 17.47
N ARG A 249 -14.34 17.25 17.85
CA ARG A 249 -14.42 16.60 19.17
C ARG A 249 -13.36 15.53 19.36
N GLU A 250 -13.08 14.70 18.33
CA GLU A 250 -12.07 13.63 18.41
C GLU A 250 -10.66 14.22 18.55
N VAL A 251 -10.34 15.29 17.81
CA VAL A 251 -9.04 15.98 17.92
C VAL A 251 -8.89 16.58 19.32
N LYS A 252 -9.87 17.34 19.79
CA LYS A 252 -9.86 17.92 21.14
C LYS A 252 -9.80 16.88 22.26
N ALA A 253 -10.47 15.74 22.07
CA ALA A 253 -10.41 14.65 23.04
C ALA A 253 -8.98 14.06 23.09
N ARG A 254 -8.35 13.81 21.93
CA ARG A 254 -6.98 13.34 21.88
C ARG A 254 -6.00 14.32 22.51
N ASP A 255 -6.13 15.61 22.22
CA ASP A 255 -5.24 16.64 22.78
C ASP A 255 -5.34 16.69 24.31
N ARG A 256 -6.56 16.58 24.87
CA ARG A 256 -6.74 16.48 26.32
C ARG A 256 -6.08 15.22 26.88
N GLU A 257 -6.20 14.07 26.22
CA GLU A 257 -5.55 12.83 26.65
C GLU A 257 -4.02 12.92 26.62
N LEU A 258 -3.45 13.61 25.64
CA LEU A 258 -2.00 13.83 25.59
C LEU A 258 -1.51 14.67 26.80
N LEU A 259 -2.30 15.60 27.25
CA LEU A 259 -2.01 16.47 28.39
C LEU A 259 -2.36 15.82 29.74
N ASN A 260 -3.10 14.71 29.78
CA ASN A 260 -3.50 14.04 31.00
C ASN A 260 -2.28 13.39 31.70
N PRO A 261 -1.90 13.81 32.93
CA PRO A 261 -0.72 13.28 33.60
C PRO A 261 -0.96 11.95 34.30
N ILE A 262 -2.22 11.54 34.51
CA ILE A 262 -2.56 10.44 35.42
C ILE A 262 -2.89 9.15 34.64
N ALA A 263 -3.85 9.22 33.72
CA ALA A 263 -4.31 8.06 32.97
C ALA A 263 -4.57 8.45 31.52
N LYS A 264 -4.04 7.65 30.60
CA LYS A 264 -4.23 7.82 29.15
C LYS A 264 -5.01 6.64 28.59
N ASP A 265 -5.82 6.91 27.58
CA ASP A 265 -6.41 5.79 26.84
C ASP A 265 -5.33 4.94 26.16
N GLY A 266 -5.62 3.64 25.93
CA GLY A 266 -4.65 2.71 25.39
C GLY A 266 -4.05 3.14 24.05
N ARG A 267 -4.77 3.91 23.21
CA ARG A 267 -4.32 4.39 21.91
C ARG A 267 -3.31 5.53 22.03
N VAL A 268 -3.40 6.32 23.10
CA VAL A 268 -2.41 7.37 23.39
C VAL A 268 -1.16 6.77 24.04
N LEU A 269 -1.32 5.73 24.87
CA LEU A 269 -0.19 5.01 25.46
C LEU A 269 0.66 4.26 24.43
N MET A 270 0.05 3.83 23.32
CA MET A 270 0.74 3.11 22.25
C MET A 270 1.45 4.05 21.26
N ALA A 271 1.16 5.33 21.29
CA ALA A 271 1.81 6.38 20.51
C ALA A 271 3.01 6.97 21.27
#